data_e3ba630a48c3b36fb5f2fb9e604ef005
#
_entry.id   e3ba630a48c3b36fb5f2fb9e604ef005
#
_cell.length_a   1.000
_cell.length_b   1.000
_cell.length_c   1.000
_cell.angle_alpha   90.00
_cell.angle_beta   90.00
_cell.angle_gamma   90.00
#
_symmetry.space_group_name_H-M   'P 1'
#
loop_
_entity.id
_entity.type
_entity.pdbx_description
1 polymer ?
#
loop_
_entity_poly.entity_id
_entity_poly.type
_entity_poly.pdbx_seq_one_letter_code
_entity_poly.pdbx_strand_id
1 'polypeptide(L)'
;VDDAAGACLGIPALTALHAVLMDGGVTDQTVLVAGGAGAVGHYAIQMALQLGARQVIASVSTPAKAELARSAGADAVVLYKSEPLVQRVAELTQGRGVDRIIEVDLGVNADANAQMLRAGGQCVAYGSSISPMQLPFFPLISRNLQLKFFIVYNLSQADRAQAHSVLDRMLGRGVLQHNIAQRSTLDDIVSAHEQVEQGRLSGNLVLQIPHQT
;
A
#
# COMPACT_ATOMS: atom_id res chain seq x y z
N VAL A 1 -17.57 10.06 -8.27
CA VAL A 1 -17.30 9.77 -6.85
C VAL A 1 -17.92 10.86 -5.98
N ASP A 2 -18.35 10.51 -4.75
CA ASP A 2 -18.83 11.48 -3.76
C ASP A 2 -17.64 12.25 -3.12
N ASP A 3 -17.95 13.32 -2.36
CA ASP A 3 -16.93 14.16 -1.72
C ASP A 3 -16.03 13.38 -0.76
N ALA A 4 -16.60 12.40 -0.04
CA ALA A 4 -15.84 11.60 0.89
C ALA A 4 -14.85 10.66 0.18
N ALA A 5 -15.25 10.07 -0.94
CA ALA A 5 -14.35 9.32 -1.81
C ALA A 5 -13.30 10.25 -2.42
N GLY A 6 -13.70 11.44 -2.88
CA GLY A 6 -12.80 12.47 -3.40
C GLY A 6 -11.69 12.84 -2.40
N ALA A 7 -12.04 12.98 -1.11
CA ALA A 7 -11.07 13.27 -0.05
C ALA A 7 -9.98 12.18 0.13
N CYS A 8 -10.26 10.95 -0.29
CA CYS A 8 -9.30 9.82 -0.22
C CYS A 8 -8.37 9.73 -1.43
N LEU A 9 -8.59 10.51 -2.50
CA LEU A 9 -7.85 10.36 -3.75
C LEU A 9 -6.50 11.07 -3.76
N GLY A 10 -6.34 12.12 -2.98
CA GLY A 10 -5.15 12.96 -2.99
C GLY A 10 -3.87 12.18 -2.62
N ILE A 11 -3.61 12.05 -1.34
CA ILE A 11 -2.38 11.39 -0.86
C ILE A 11 -2.49 9.86 -0.97
N PRO A 12 -3.52 9.17 -0.42
CA PRO A 12 -3.52 7.72 -0.37
C PRO A 12 -3.54 7.07 -1.76
N ALA A 13 -4.45 7.50 -2.64
CA ALA A 13 -4.59 6.88 -3.96
C ALA A 13 -3.39 7.20 -4.87
N LEU A 14 -2.88 8.44 -4.87
CA LEU A 14 -1.71 8.79 -5.67
C LEU A 14 -0.43 8.11 -5.16
N THR A 15 -0.25 7.95 -3.86
CA THR A 15 0.87 7.19 -3.29
C THR A 15 0.82 5.74 -3.74
N ALA A 16 -0.35 5.09 -3.61
CA ALA A 16 -0.54 3.72 -4.06
C ALA A 16 -0.25 3.55 -5.55
N LEU A 17 -0.83 4.43 -6.36
CA LEU A 17 -0.71 4.36 -7.81
C LEU A 17 0.73 4.58 -8.28
N HIS A 18 1.44 5.58 -7.72
CA HIS A 18 2.85 5.81 -8.07
C HIS A 18 3.73 4.63 -7.68
N ALA A 19 3.53 4.02 -6.49
CA ALA A 19 4.27 2.83 -6.08
C ALA A 19 4.05 1.64 -7.02
N VAL A 20 2.85 1.52 -7.60
CA VAL A 20 2.53 0.46 -8.57
C VAL A 20 3.10 0.77 -9.95
N LEU A 21 3.06 2.03 -10.40
CA LEU A 21 3.50 2.44 -11.75
C LEU A 21 5.03 2.56 -11.89
N MET A 22 5.74 2.76 -10.79
CA MET A 22 7.19 2.99 -10.78
C MET A 22 7.93 1.94 -11.60
N ASP A 23 8.98 2.38 -12.33
CA ASP A 23 9.88 1.50 -13.11
C ASP A 23 9.13 0.51 -14.04
N GLY A 24 8.12 0.98 -14.75
CA GLY A 24 7.40 0.19 -15.76
C GLY A 24 6.19 -0.60 -15.25
N GLY A 25 5.85 -0.44 -13.97
CA GLY A 25 4.64 -1.06 -13.42
C GLY A 25 4.82 -2.48 -12.91
N VAL A 26 3.71 -3.20 -12.77
CA VAL A 26 3.64 -4.51 -12.09
C VAL A 26 3.05 -5.63 -12.96
N THR A 27 2.94 -5.40 -14.27
CA THR A 27 2.38 -6.41 -15.19
C THR A 27 3.12 -7.75 -15.07
N ASP A 28 2.37 -8.84 -14.92
CA ASP A 28 2.87 -10.21 -14.71
C ASP A 28 3.75 -10.42 -13.47
N GLN A 29 3.78 -9.47 -12.54
CA GLN A 29 4.54 -9.56 -11.30
C GLN A 29 3.71 -10.15 -10.16
N THR A 30 4.39 -10.83 -9.22
CA THR A 30 3.86 -11.12 -7.89
C THR A 30 4.22 -9.94 -6.98
N VAL A 31 3.21 -9.30 -6.42
CA VAL A 31 3.34 -8.09 -5.60
C VAL A 31 2.95 -8.39 -4.16
N LEU A 32 3.78 -8.00 -3.19
CA LEU A 32 3.41 -7.96 -1.79
C LEU A 32 3.06 -6.53 -1.39
N VAL A 33 1.89 -6.33 -0.79
CA VAL A 33 1.45 -5.05 -0.24
C VAL A 33 1.48 -5.12 1.28
N ALA A 34 2.43 -4.41 1.90
CA ALA A 34 2.49 -4.26 3.35
C ALA A 34 1.38 -3.33 3.85
N GLY A 35 0.68 -3.75 4.90
CA GLY A 35 -0.43 -2.97 5.43
C GLY A 35 -1.65 -2.87 4.50
N GLY A 36 -2.03 -3.97 3.85
CA GLY A 36 -3.05 -4.03 2.81
C GLY A 36 -4.45 -3.53 3.18
N ALA A 37 -4.76 -3.34 4.46
CA ALA A 37 -6.03 -2.76 4.93
C ALA A 37 -5.94 -1.26 5.25
N GLY A 38 -4.75 -0.65 5.14
CA GLY A 38 -4.54 0.77 5.37
C GLY A 38 -5.04 1.64 4.22
N ALA A 39 -5.00 2.96 4.42
CA ALA A 39 -5.47 3.94 3.43
C ALA A 39 -4.76 3.79 2.07
N VAL A 40 -3.45 3.60 2.06
CA VAL A 40 -2.66 3.39 0.85
C VAL A 40 -2.72 1.94 0.37
N GLY A 41 -2.53 0.97 1.29
CA GLY A 41 -2.43 -0.46 0.94
C GLY A 41 -3.68 -1.00 0.25
N HIS A 42 -4.87 -0.57 0.69
CA HIS A 42 -6.13 -0.98 0.09
C HIS A 42 -6.26 -0.52 -1.38
N TYR A 43 -5.80 0.68 -1.71
CA TYR A 43 -5.69 1.14 -3.09
C TYR A 43 -4.59 0.40 -3.86
N ALA A 44 -3.43 0.17 -3.23
CA ALA A 44 -2.31 -0.51 -3.89
C ALA A 44 -2.68 -1.93 -4.35
N ILE A 45 -3.44 -2.69 -3.56
CA ILE A 45 -3.97 -4.00 -3.96
C ILE A 45 -4.82 -3.87 -5.23
N GLN A 46 -5.83 -3.01 -5.22
CA GLN A 46 -6.75 -2.82 -6.34
C GLN A 46 -6.01 -2.36 -7.61
N MET A 47 -5.14 -1.37 -7.46
CA MET A 47 -4.39 -0.79 -8.57
C MET A 47 -3.38 -1.78 -9.16
N ALA A 48 -2.71 -2.59 -8.34
CA ALA A 48 -1.82 -3.64 -8.82
C ALA A 48 -2.58 -4.66 -9.69
N LEU A 49 -3.75 -5.11 -9.25
CA LEU A 49 -4.61 -6.02 -10.02
C LEU A 49 -5.09 -5.37 -11.33
N GLN A 50 -5.61 -4.15 -11.26
CA GLN A 50 -6.11 -3.42 -12.45
C GLN A 50 -4.99 -3.13 -13.47
N LEU A 51 -3.73 -3.09 -13.04
CA LEU A 51 -2.56 -2.87 -13.88
C LEU A 51 -1.80 -4.16 -14.22
N GLY A 52 -2.46 -5.31 -14.03
CA GLY A 52 -2.00 -6.59 -14.56
C GLY A 52 -1.01 -7.34 -13.69
N ALA A 53 -0.96 -7.09 -12.37
CA ALA A 53 -0.22 -7.98 -11.49
C ALA A 53 -0.74 -9.41 -11.60
N ARG A 54 0.18 -10.38 -11.68
CA ARG A 54 -0.17 -11.80 -11.76
C ARG A 54 -0.74 -12.31 -10.44
N GLN A 55 -0.23 -11.81 -9.33
CA GLN A 55 -0.64 -12.18 -7.99
C GLN A 55 -0.39 -11.01 -7.03
N VAL A 56 -1.36 -10.72 -6.18
CA VAL A 56 -1.24 -9.72 -5.12
C VAL A 56 -1.41 -10.40 -3.76
N ILE A 57 -0.34 -10.37 -2.96
CA ILE A 57 -0.32 -10.84 -1.58
C ILE A 57 -0.40 -9.61 -0.68
N ALA A 58 -1.24 -9.64 0.37
CA ALA A 58 -1.30 -8.57 1.35
C ALA A 58 -0.84 -9.06 2.72
N SER A 59 -0.11 -8.23 3.47
CA SER A 59 0.16 -8.50 4.89
C SER A 59 -0.63 -7.56 5.78
N VAL A 60 -1.24 -8.10 6.84
CA VAL A 60 -2.10 -7.35 7.77
C VAL A 60 -1.96 -7.89 9.19
N SER A 61 -2.43 -7.11 10.18
CA SER A 61 -2.21 -7.44 11.60
C SER A 61 -3.35 -8.20 12.28
N THR A 62 -4.57 -8.20 11.72
CA THR A 62 -5.76 -8.79 12.37
C THR A 62 -6.68 -9.44 11.35
N PRO A 63 -7.54 -10.39 11.77
CA PRO A 63 -8.55 -10.99 10.89
C PRO A 63 -9.50 -9.97 10.26
N ALA A 64 -9.95 -8.96 10.99
CA ALA A 64 -10.81 -7.90 10.44
C ALA A 64 -10.10 -7.13 9.30
N LYS A 65 -8.80 -6.85 9.46
CA LYS A 65 -7.99 -6.25 8.39
C LYS A 65 -7.79 -7.19 7.20
N ALA A 66 -7.78 -8.50 7.44
CA ALA A 66 -7.69 -9.47 6.35
C ALA A 66 -8.92 -9.44 5.45
N GLU A 67 -10.11 -9.29 6.01
CA GLU A 67 -11.34 -9.14 5.22
C GLU A 67 -11.30 -7.89 4.33
N LEU A 68 -10.79 -6.76 4.84
CA LEU A 68 -10.61 -5.54 4.04
C LEU A 68 -9.61 -5.76 2.88
N ALA A 69 -8.49 -6.44 3.13
CA ALA A 69 -7.53 -6.74 2.06
C ALA A 69 -8.11 -7.71 1.01
N ARG A 70 -8.91 -8.70 1.44
CA ARG A 70 -9.63 -9.60 0.50
C ARG A 70 -10.68 -8.85 -0.30
N SER A 71 -11.44 -7.96 0.32
CA SER A 71 -12.44 -7.15 -0.39
C SER A 71 -11.80 -6.21 -1.42
N ALA A 72 -10.56 -5.78 -1.19
CA ALA A 72 -9.76 -5.04 -2.18
C ALA A 72 -9.28 -5.93 -3.34
N GLY A 73 -9.41 -7.25 -3.24
CA GLY A 73 -9.07 -8.21 -4.27
C GLY A 73 -7.75 -8.95 -4.05
N ALA A 74 -7.09 -8.86 -2.88
CA ALA A 74 -5.85 -9.61 -2.63
C ALA A 74 -6.06 -11.12 -2.84
N ASP A 75 -5.21 -11.76 -3.66
CA ASP A 75 -5.25 -13.20 -3.93
C ASP A 75 -4.90 -14.04 -2.69
N ALA A 76 -4.03 -13.49 -1.85
CA ALA A 76 -3.67 -14.09 -0.55
C ALA A 76 -3.45 -13.01 0.50
N VAL A 77 -3.75 -13.35 1.75
CA VAL A 77 -3.55 -12.46 2.89
C VAL A 77 -2.80 -13.20 3.98
N VAL A 78 -1.75 -12.60 4.52
CA VAL A 78 -0.93 -13.14 5.61
C VAL A 78 -1.14 -12.31 6.88
N LEU A 79 -1.49 -12.98 7.98
CA LEU A 79 -1.64 -12.37 9.30
C LEU A 79 -0.28 -12.34 10.02
N TYR A 80 0.53 -11.32 9.76
CA TYR A 80 1.93 -11.28 10.21
C TYR A 80 2.14 -11.31 11.73
N LYS A 81 1.08 -11.11 12.54
CA LYS A 81 1.15 -11.25 14.00
C LYS A 81 0.98 -12.69 14.49
N SER A 82 0.39 -13.56 13.69
CA SER A 82 0.10 -14.96 14.04
C SER A 82 0.70 -15.97 13.07
N GLU A 83 1.18 -15.52 11.91
CA GLU A 83 1.80 -16.35 10.89
C GLU A 83 3.24 -15.90 10.62
N PRO A 84 4.17 -16.81 10.32
CA PRO A 84 5.54 -16.48 9.94
C PRO A 84 5.55 -15.90 8.52
N LEU A 85 5.49 -14.58 8.41
CA LEU A 85 5.30 -13.84 7.15
C LEU A 85 6.24 -14.30 6.03
N VAL A 86 7.54 -14.39 6.31
CA VAL A 86 8.55 -14.78 5.30
C VAL A 86 8.30 -16.19 4.78
N GLN A 87 8.01 -17.14 5.67
CA GLN A 87 7.71 -18.53 5.29
C GLN A 87 6.41 -18.60 4.47
N ARG A 88 5.36 -17.88 4.90
CA ARG A 88 4.08 -17.88 4.17
C ARG A 88 4.22 -17.28 2.78
N VAL A 89 4.99 -16.21 2.61
CA VAL A 89 5.28 -15.65 1.29
C VAL A 89 6.09 -16.62 0.43
N ALA A 90 7.07 -17.32 1.02
CA ALA A 90 7.82 -18.36 0.30
C ALA A 90 6.89 -19.50 -0.18
N GLU A 91 5.98 -19.98 0.65
CA GLU A 91 4.99 -21.00 0.27
C GLU A 91 4.08 -20.49 -0.88
N LEU A 92 3.52 -19.30 -0.76
CA LEU A 92 2.63 -18.69 -1.77
C LEU A 92 3.32 -18.45 -3.11
N THR A 93 4.65 -18.27 -3.10
CA THR A 93 5.47 -18.04 -4.30
C THR A 93 6.29 -19.25 -4.73
N GLN A 94 6.07 -20.44 -4.12
CA GLN A 94 6.80 -21.66 -4.40
C GLN A 94 8.33 -21.50 -4.26
N GLY A 95 8.75 -20.71 -3.25
CA GLY A 95 10.16 -20.41 -2.97
C GLY A 95 10.80 -19.35 -3.88
N ARG A 96 10.10 -18.85 -4.90
CA ARG A 96 10.64 -17.85 -5.84
C ARG A 96 10.81 -16.47 -5.20
N GLY A 97 9.96 -16.12 -4.27
CA GLY A 97 9.82 -14.78 -3.72
C GLY A 97 8.98 -13.85 -4.61
N VAL A 98 8.72 -12.64 -4.12
CA VAL A 98 7.92 -11.64 -4.81
C VAL A 98 8.78 -10.75 -5.71
N ASP A 99 8.20 -10.24 -6.79
CA ASP A 99 8.87 -9.35 -7.73
C ASP A 99 8.97 -7.94 -7.15
N ARG A 100 7.90 -7.49 -6.47
CA ARG A 100 7.81 -6.15 -5.87
C ARG A 100 7.17 -6.19 -4.49
N ILE A 101 7.68 -5.35 -3.60
CA ILE A 101 7.03 -5.03 -2.32
C ILE A 101 6.66 -3.55 -2.33
N ILE A 102 5.40 -3.25 -2.00
CA ILE A 102 4.91 -1.89 -1.73
C ILE A 102 4.89 -1.75 -0.21
N GLU A 103 5.79 -0.90 0.33
CA GLU A 103 6.17 -0.92 1.73
C GLU A 103 5.79 0.37 2.47
N VAL A 104 5.04 0.19 3.56
CA VAL A 104 4.57 1.28 4.41
C VAL A 104 5.51 1.59 5.58
N ASP A 105 6.31 0.62 6.03
CA ASP A 105 7.20 0.77 7.19
C ASP A 105 8.54 0.04 7.00
N LEU A 106 9.37 0.56 6.12
CA LEU A 106 10.63 -0.09 5.77
C LEU A 106 11.55 -0.28 6.96
N GLY A 107 11.59 0.66 7.92
CA GLY A 107 12.49 0.57 9.07
C GLY A 107 12.23 -0.65 9.96
N VAL A 108 10.98 -1.08 10.05
CA VAL A 108 10.58 -2.30 10.77
C VAL A 108 10.77 -3.54 9.91
N ASN A 109 10.50 -3.44 8.60
CA ASN A 109 10.33 -4.61 7.74
C ASN A 109 11.56 -4.92 6.85
N ALA A 110 12.65 -4.14 6.91
CA ALA A 110 13.77 -4.24 5.98
C ALA A 110 14.37 -5.66 5.86
N ASP A 111 14.58 -6.35 6.98
CA ASP A 111 15.13 -7.70 6.99
C ASP A 111 14.16 -8.73 6.37
N ALA A 112 12.89 -8.65 6.72
CA ALA A 112 11.85 -9.52 6.17
C ALA A 112 11.67 -9.26 4.66
N ASN A 113 11.67 -8.00 4.25
CA ASN A 113 11.54 -7.61 2.84
C ASN A 113 12.70 -8.16 2.00
N ALA A 114 13.94 -8.08 2.52
CA ALA A 114 15.11 -8.65 1.84
C ALA A 114 14.99 -10.17 1.68
N GLN A 115 14.34 -10.89 2.59
CA GLN A 115 14.14 -12.33 2.49
C GLN A 115 13.00 -12.70 1.52
N MET A 116 11.93 -11.91 1.47
CA MET A 116 10.76 -12.19 0.66
C MET A 116 10.91 -11.84 -0.82
N LEU A 117 11.77 -10.87 -1.16
CA LEU A 117 12.01 -10.50 -2.56
C LEU A 117 12.75 -11.61 -3.32
N ARG A 118 12.44 -11.84 -4.58
CA ARG A 118 13.29 -12.64 -5.47
C ARG A 118 14.60 -11.91 -5.79
N ALA A 119 15.58 -12.60 -6.35
CA ALA A 119 16.78 -11.94 -6.88
C ALA A 119 16.39 -10.89 -7.94
N GLY A 120 16.98 -9.70 -7.86
CA GLY A 120 16.64 -8.54 -8.68
C GLY A 120 15.28 -7.91 -8.36
N GLY A 121 14.60 -8.36 -7.30
CA GLY A 121 13.32 -7.80 -6.89
C GLY A 121 13.43 -6.39 -6.29
N GLN A 122 12.30 -5.69 -6.21
CA GLN A 122 12.25 -4.29 -5.82
C GLN A 122 11.34 -4.05 -4.62
N CYS A 123 11.82 -3.30 -3.64
CA CYS A 123 11.02 -2.74 -2.56
C CYS A 123 10.81 -1.24 -2.82
N VAL A 124 9.56 -0.82 -2.93
CA VAL A 124 9.14 0.59 -3.08
C VAL A 124 8.58 1.06 -1.75
N ALA A 125 9.35 1.88 -1.04
CA ALA A 125 9.00 2.38 0.28
C ALA A 125 8.51 3.83 0.23
N TYR A 126 7.38 4.07 0.89
CA TYR A 126 6.78 5.39 1.04
C TYR A 126 6.64 5.82 2.50
N GLY A 127 7.07 4.98 3.44
CA GLY A 127 7.03 5.28 4.87
C GLY A 127 8.01 4.46 5.71
N SER A 128 8.28 4.99 6.90
CA SER A 128 9.01 4.31 7.97
C SER A 128 8.66 4.94 9.32
N SER A 129 8.41 4.13 10.34
CA SER A 129 8.21 4.56 11.72
C SER A 129 9.54 4.72 12.48
N ILE A 130 10.67 4.26 11.90
CA ILE A 130 12.01 4.30 12.48
C ILE A 130 12.91 5.19 11.63
N SER A 131 13.59 6.14 12.28
CA SER A 131 14.61 6.99 11.66
C SER A 131 15.66 7.40 12.72
N PRO A 132 16.98 7.13 12.49
CA PRO A 132 17.54 6.41 11.36
C PRO A 132 17.19 4.91 11.38
N MET A 133 17.20 4.26 10.20
CA MET A 133 16.93 2.83 10.07
C MET A 133 18.21 2.04 9.74
N GLN A 134 18.20 0.74 10.05
CA GLN A 134 19.24 -0.20 9.63
C GLN A 134 18.77 -0.97 8.40
N LEU A 135 19.71 -1.26 7.48
CA LEU A 135 19.43 -2.05 6.28
C LEU A 135 20.33 -3.29 6.25
N PRO A 136 19.82 -4.45 5.85
CA PRO A 136 20.59 -5.69 5.75
C PRO A 136 21.46 -5.67 4.49
N PHE A 137 22.62 -5.01 4.52
CA PHE A 137 23.44 -4.75 3.35
C PHE A 137 23.76 -6.02 2.55
N PHE A 138 24.23 -7.10 3.22
CA PHE A 138 24.67 -8.30 2.52
C PHE A 138 23.52 -9.03 1.79
N PRO A 139 22.34 -9.26 2.38
CA PRO A 139 21.18 -9.76 1.65
C PRO A 139 20.77 -8.90 0.46
N LEU A 140 20.89 -7.57 0.58
CA LEU A 140 20.53 -6.64 -0.51
C LEU A 140 21.50 -6.77 -1.68
N ILE A 141 22.81 -6.72 -1.44
CA ILE A 141 23.82 -6.74 -2.50
C ILE A 141 23.95 -8.12 -3.16
N SER A 142 23.94 -9.22 -2.37
CA SER A 142 24.13 -10.57 -2.88
C SER A 142 23.02 -11.04 -3.83
N ARG A 143 21.85 -10.42 -3.76
CA ARG A 143 20.68 -10.74 -4.58
C ARG A 143 20.31 -9.61 -5.55
N ASN A 144 21.13 -8.56 -5.65
CA ASN A 144 20.88 -7.38 -6.49
C ASN A 144 19.49 -6.76 -6.23
N LEU A 145 19.08 -6.66 -4.96
CA LEU A 145 17.78 -6.10 -4.61
C LEU A 145 17.78 -4.58 -4.79
N GLN A 146 16.64 -4.04 -5.15
CA GLN A 146 16.46 -2.62 -5.38
C GLN A 146 15.59 -2.01 -4.27
N LEU A 147 16.05 -0.91 -3.68
CA LEU A 147 15.26 -0.09 -2.78
C LEU A 147 14.95 1.23 -3.46
N LYS A 148 13.68 1.55 -3.54
CA LYS A 148 13.18 2.82 -4.10
C LYS A 148 12.41 3.57 -3.04
N PHE A 149 12.61 4.87 -3.01
CA PHE A 149 11.98 5.76 -2.05
C PHE A 149 11.29 6.89 -2.79
N PHE A 150 10.15 7.27 -2.32
CA PHE A 150 9.48 8.48 -2.79
C PHE A 150 8.59 9.08 -1.71
N ILE A 151 8.28 10.34 -1.88
CA ILE A 151 7.22 11.02 -1.17
C ILE A 151 6.30 11.67 -2.21
N VAL A 152 4.99 11.44 -2.10
CA VAL A 152 4.01 11.85 -3.12
C VAL A 152 4.02 13.36 -3.40
N TYR A 153 4.42 14.16 -2.43
CA TYR A 153 4.53 15.62 -2.59
C TYR A 153 5.60 16.05 -3.58
N ASN A 154 6.67 15.24 -3.73
CA ASN A 154 7.85 15.55 -4.54
C ASN A 154 7.86 14.80 -5.88
N LEU A 155 6.72 14.25 -6.31
CA LEU A 155 6.64 13.61 -7.63
C LEU A 155 6.96 14.62 -8.74
N SER A 156 7.69 14.15 -9.74
CA SER A 156 7.91 14.94 -10.95
C SER A 156 6.58 15.29 -11.63
N GLN A 157 6.56 16.34 -12.44
CA GLN A 157 5.38 16.70 -13.20
C GLN A 157 4.92 15.56 -14.13
N ALA A 158 5.86 14.83 -14.71
CA ALA A 158 5.57 13.69 -15.59
C ALA A 158 4.93 12.52 -14.81
N ASP A 159 5.51 12.14 -13.67
CA ASP A 159 4.95 11.07 -12.83
C ASP A 159 3.57 11.42 -12.31
N ARG A 160 3.40 12.68 -11.88
CA ARG A 160 2.10 13.18 -11.42
C ARG A 160 1.06 13.16 -12.54
N ALA A 161 1.40 13.63 -13.74
CA ALA A 161 0.50 13.60 -14.88
C ALA A 161 0.12 12.17 -15.29
N GLN A 162 1.08 11.25 -15.29
CA GLN A 162 0.83 9.83 -15.54
C GLN A 162 -0.12 9.25 -14.50
N ALA A 163 0.15 9.48 -13.20
CA ALA A 163 -0.69 8.97 -12.12
C ALA A 163 -2.12 9.53 -12.22
N HIS A 164 -2.29 10.82 -12.44
CA HIS A 164 -3.63 11.41 -12.63
C HIS A 164 -4.36 10.79 -13.82
N SER A 165 -3.71 10.66 -14.98
CA SER A 165 -4.33 10.07 -16.16
C SER A 165 -4.79 8.61 -15.93
N VAL A 166 -4.01 7.82 -15.19
CA VAL A 166 -4.41 6.44 -14.87
C VAL A 166 -5.54 6.43 -13.84
N LEU A 167 -5.46 7.28 -12.81
CA LEU A 167 -6.50 7.40 -11.78
C LEU A 167 -7.85 7.81 -12.37
N ASP A 168 -7.86 8.80 -13.25
CA ASP A 168 -9.08 9.27 -13.93
C ASP A 168 -9.76 8.15 -14.72
N ARG A 169 -8.98 7.33 -15.44
CA ARG A 169 -9.53 6.16 -16.14
C ARG A 169 -10.12 5.12 -15.20
N MET A 170 -9.48 4.85 -14.05
CA MET A 170 -9.99 3.92 -13.07
C MET A 170 -11.29 4.42 -12.42
N LEU A 171 -11.34 5.71 -12.09
CA LEU A 171 -12.54 6.35 -11.55
C LEU A 171 -13.69 6.37 -12.57
N GLY A 172 -13.41 6.71 -13.81
CA GLY A 172 -14.40 6.69 -14.90
C GLY A 172 -14.99 5.29 -15.15
N ARG A 173 -14.22 4.22 -14.87
CA ARG A 173 -14.68 2.83 -14.96
C ARG A 173 -15.36 2.33 -13.70
N GLY A 174 -15.33 3.08 -12.59
CA GLY A 174 -15.92 2.68 -11.31
C GLY A 174 -15.27 1.43 -10.69
N VAL A 175 -13.98 1.18 -10.96
CA VAL A 175 -13.28 -0.05 -10.52
C VAL A 175 -12.59 0.09 -9.17
N LEU A 176 -12.65 1.26 -8.53
CA LEU A 176 -12.02 1.51 -7.24
C LEU A 176 -13.05 1.54 -6.12
N GLN A 177 -12.77 0.82 -5.06
CA GLN A 177 -13.46 0.91 -3.78
C GLN A 177 -12.69 1.85 -2.86
N HIS A 178 -13.40 2.71 -2.16
CA HIS A 178 -12.83 3.70 -1.25
C HIS A 178 -13.01 3.22 0.19
N ASN A 179 -11.90 2.82 0.84
CA ASN A 179 -11.91 2.33 2.21
C ASN A 179 -12.05 3.50 3.20
N ILE A 180 -13.28 3.94 3.45
CA ILE A 180 -13.62 4.97 4.43
C ILE A 180 -14.03 4.26 5.72
N ALA A 181 -13.12 4.25 6.70
CA ALA A 181 -13.34 3.60 8.00
C ALA A 181 -14.32 4.39 8.87
N GLN A 182 -14.30 5.72 8.77
CA GLN A 182 -15.13 6.60 9.59
C GLN A 182 -15.40 7.93 8.89
N ARG A 183 -16.58 8.46 9.12
CA ARG A 183 -16.95 9.84 8.80
C ARG A 183 -17.22 10.59 10.11
N SER A 184 -16.62 11.75 10.28
CA SER A 184 -16.74 12.63 11.46
C SER A 184 -16.95 14.07 11.04
N THR A 185 -17.21 14.94 11.97
CA THR A 185 -17.33 16.40 11.76
C THR A 185 -16.06 17.13 12.22
N LEU A 186 -15.93 18.41 11.91
CA LEU A 186 -14.81 19.22 12.42
C LEU A 186 -14.81 19.35 13.94
N ASP A 187 -15.95 19.25 14.61
CA ASP A 187 -16.04 19.28 16.06
C ASP A 187 -15.34 18.09 16.72
N ASP A 188 -15.22 16.98 15.97
CA ASP A 188 -14.55 15.75 16.42
C ASP A 188 -13.06 15.72 16.08
N ILE A 189 -12.45 16.79 15.58
CA ILE A 189 -11.09 16.82 15.01
C ILE A 189 -10.04 16.24 15.95
N VAL A 190 -10.10 16.55 17.25
CA VAL A 190 -9.14 16.04 18.25
C VAL A 190 -9.24 14.53 18.36
N SER A 191 -10.47 14.01 18.56
CA SER A 191 -10.72 12.57 18.63
C SER A 191 -10.35 11.85 17.34
N ALA A 192 -10.57 12.48 16.18
CA ALA A 192 -10.18 11.95 14.88
C ALA A 192 -8.66 11.77 14.77
N HIS A 193 -7.88 12.76 15.18
CA HIS A 193 -6.42 12.68 15.23
C HIS A 193 -5.94 11.56 16.17
N GLU A 194 -6.45 11.51 17.39
CA GLU A 194 -6.10 10.49 18.37
C GLU A 194 -6.38 9.06 17.87
N GLN A 195 -7.50 8.84 17.17
CA GLN A 195 -7.84 7.54 16.60
C GLN A 195 -6.86 7.12 15.49
N VAL A 196 -6.45 8.07 14.64
CA VAL A 196 -5.47 7.82 13.58
C VAL A 196 -4.09 7.54 14.17
N GLU A 197 -3.60 8.37 15.12
CA GLU A 197 -2.30 8.22 15.76
C GLU A 197 -2.18 6.89 16.53
N GLN A 198 -3.27 6.45 17.16
CA GLN A 198 -3.33 5.18 17.88
C GLN A 198 -3.51 3.96 16.98
N GLY A 199 -3.63 4.16 15.66
CA GLY A 199 -3.80 3.08 14.68
C GLY A 199 -5.09 2.27 14.85
N ARG A 200 -6.12 2.87 15.45
CA ARG A 200 -7.41 2.21 15.72
C ARG A 200 -8.26 2.00 14.47
N LEU A 201 -8.01 2.79 13.43
CA LEU A 201 -8.77 2.77 12.19
C LEU A 201 -8.06 1.94 11.11
N SER A 202 -8.85 1.31 10.25
CA SER A 202 -8.37 0.57 9.08
C SER A 202 -8.95 1.20 7.82
N GLY A 203 -8.22 2.17 7.25
CA GLY A 203 -8.67 2.96 6.11
C GLY A 203 -8.58 4.46 6.38
N ASN A 204 -9.39 5.22 5.66
CA ASN A 204 -9.44 6.68 5.75
C ASN A 204 -10.48 7.12 6.79
N LEU A 205 -10.15 8.12 7.60
CA LEU A 205 -11.11 8.92 8.35
C LEU A 205 -11.37 10.19 7.54
N VAL A 206 -12.63 10.48 7.26
CA VAL A 206 -13.04 11.65 6.49
C VAL A 206 -13.82 12.62 7.38
N LEU A 207 -13.40 13.88 7.41
CA LEU A 207 -14.13 14.96 8.08
C LEU A 207 -15.10 15.60 7.10
N GLN A 208 -16.37 15.63 7.47
CA GLN A 208 -17.42 16.26 6.67
C GLN A 208 -17.55 17.74 7.11
N ILE A 209 -17.42 18.62 6.15
CA ILE A 209 -17.65 20.06 6.34
C ILE A 209 -19.10 20.34 5.93
N PRO A 210 -19.95 20.89 6.81
CA PRO A 210 -21.31 21.24 6.43
C PRO A 210 -21.30 22.24 5.28
N HIS A 211 -22.12 21.98 4.26
CA HIS A 211 -22.35 22.98 3.23
C HIS A 211 -23.03 24.20 3.88
N GLN A 212 -22.41 25.37 3.72
CA GLN A 212 -23.12 26.62 4.04
C GLN A 212 -24.22 26.76 3.00
N THR A 213 -25.47 26.63 3.44
CA THR A 213 -26.66 26.93 2.64
C THR A 213 -26.85 28.44 2.47
#